data_385894ba455c30cb616c5f465eeceb4c
#
_entry.id   385894ba455c30cb616c5f465eeceb4c
#
_cell.length_a   1.000
_cell.length_b   1.000
_cell.length_c   1.000
_cell.angle_alpha   90.00
_cell.angle_beta   90.00
_cell.angle_gamma   90.00
#
_symmetry.space_group_name_H-M   'P 1'
#
loop_
_entity.id
_entity.type
_entity.pdbx_description
1 polymer ?
#
loop_
_entity_poly.entity_id
_entity_poly.type
_entity_poly.pdbx_seq_one_letter_code
_entity_poly.pdbx_strand_id
1 'polypeptide(L)'
;MLHKAIFDALFLFNQSSDHRQYTLVDFNTFCIFPLLHDSAHIFYENGKPTGFSSWAWFTQKEAQGFLDGHWVPDEEVYKRRTGEQFWGIEFIAPYSPPKRTLKYMMFEVRWRGTGVETRKQQVHWRRLKRPDQLHTKDI
;
A
#
# COMPACT_ATOMS: atom_id res chain seq x y z
N MET A 1 15.07 13.50 -2.97
CA MET A 1 13.95 13.08 -2.13
C MET A 1 13.17 11.94 -2.72
N LEU A 2 12.59 12.09 -3.90
CA LEU A 2 11.90 10.98 -4.57
C LEU A 2 12.87 9.84 -4.93
N HIS A 3 14.05 10.17 -5.41
CA HIS A 3 15.09 9.18 -5.74
C HIS A 3 15.43 8.31 -4.54
N LYS A 4 15.62 8.92 -3.37
CA LYS A 4 15.90 8.18 -2.15
C LYS A 4 14.74 7.28 -1.77
N ALA A 5 13.52 7.76 -1.88
CA ALA A 5 12.33 6.98 -1.57
C ALA A 5 12.21 5.76 -2.48
N ILE A 6 12.43 5.93 -3.78
CA ILE A 6 12.39 4.82 -4.75
C ILE A 6 13.49 3.80 -4.44
N PHE A 7 14.70 4.26 -4.14
CA PHE A 7 15.82 3.38 -3.81
C PHE A 7 15.54 2.59 -2.52
N ASP A 8 15.05 3.26 -1.48
CA ASP A 8 14.72 2.62 -0.21
C ASP A 8 13.58 1.61 -0.36
N ALA A 9 12.56 1.94 -1.17
CA ALA A 9 11.48 1.02 -1.48
C ALA A 9 12.00 -0.20 -2.26
N LEU A 10 12.84 0.01 -3.25
CA LEU A 10 13.45 -1.08 -4.03
C LEU A 10 14.23 -2.02 -3.11
N PHE A 11 15.00 -1.47 -2.18
CA PHE A 11 15.69 -2.26 -1.16
C PHE A 11 14.71 -3.14 -0.38
N LEU A 12 13.62 -2.57 0.10
CA LEU A 12 12.61 -3.31 0.88
C LEU A 12 11.90 -4.39 0.04
N PHE A 13 11.58 -4.10 -1.20
CA PHE A 13 10.97 -5.07 -2.11
C PHE A 13 11.91 -6.27 -2.32
N ASN A 14 13.20 -6.03 -2.41
CA ASN A 14 14.21 -7.09 -2.53
C ASN A 14 14.36 -7.93 -1.26
N GLN A 15 14.04 -7.38 -0.08
CA GLN A 15 14.08 -8.12 1.17
C GLN A 15 12.83 -8.98 1.40
N SER A 16 11.78 -8.75 0.65
CA SER A 16 10.54 -9.51 0.73
C SER A 16 10.53 -10.63 -0.31
N SER A 17 10.45 -11.87 0.14
CA SER A 17 10.46 -13.04 -0.74
C SER A 17 9.33 -13.02 -1.76
N ASP A 18 8.19 -12.44 -1.42
CA ASP A 18 7.04 -12.37 -2.30
C ASP A 18 7.17 -11.22 -3.31
N HIS A 19 7.81 -10.11 -2.93
CA HIS A 19 7.87 -8.89 -3.74
C HIS A 19 9.09 -8.81 -4.66
N ARG A 20 10.19 -9.49 -4.32
CA ARG A 20 11.39 -9.47 -5.18
C ARG A 20 11.18 -10.11 -6.55
N GLN A 21 10.07 -10.83 -6.73
CA GLN A 21 9.68 -11.44 -8.01
C GLN A 21 8.87 -10.50 -8.89
N TYR A 22 8.58 -9.29 -8.43
CA TYR A 22 7.86 -8.30 -9.22
C TYR A 22 8.64 -7.93 -10.47
N THR A 23 7.92 -7.81 -11.57
CA THR A 23 8.43 -7.23 -12.82
C THR A 23 8.59 -5.71 -12.64
N LEU A 24 9.25 -5.06 -13.59
CA LEU A 24 9.30 -3.60 -13.62
C LEU A 24 7.92 -2.97 -13.72
N VAL A 25 7.00 -3.61 -14.45
CA VAL A 25 5.61 -3.15 -14.56
C VAL A 25 4.92 -3.23 -13.21
N ASP A 26 5.08 -4.33 -12.48
CA ASP A 26 4.53 -4.48 -11.12
C ASP A 26 5.10 -3.43 -10.18
N PHE A 27 6.40 -3.20 -10.24
CA PHE A 27 7.06 -2.20 -9.40
C PHE A 27 6.54 -0.79 -9.69
N ASN A 28 6.31 -0.45 -10.95
CA ASN A 28 5.66 0.80 -11.32
C ASN A 28 4.27 0.92 -10.69
N THR A 29 3.44 -0.09 -10.88
CA THR A 29 2.05 -0.10 -10.43
C THR A 29 1.94 -0.01 -8.91
N PHE A 30 2.77 -0.76 -8.18
CA PHE A 30 2.59 -0.96 -6.74
C PHE A 30 3.57 -0.16 -5.88
N CYS A 31 4.56 0.49 -6.47
CA CYS A 31 5.55 1.28 -5.74
C CYS A 31 5.70 2.69 -6.30
N ILE A 32 6.06 2.82 -7.57
CA ILE A 32 6.42 4.12 -8.16
C ILE A 32 5.20 5.05 -8.19
N PHE A 33 4.08 4.59 -8.74
CA PHE A 33 2.86 5.41 -8.82
C PHE A 33 2.35 5.86 -7.45
N PRO A 34 2.23 4.96 -6.45
CA PRO A 34 1.86 5.42 -5.11
C PRO A 34 2.82 6.45 -4.52
N LEU A 35 4.13 6.28 -4.70
CA LEU A 35 5.12 7.25 -4.21
C LEU A 35 4.99 8.60 -4.90
N LEU A 36 4.74 8.62 -6.22
CA LEU A 36 4.56 9.86 -6.98
C LEU A 36 3.36 10.68 -6.52
N HIS A 37 2.32 10.01 -6.01
CA HIS A 37 1.04 10.64 -5.70
C HIS A 37 0.68 10.62 -4.21
N ASP A 38 1.69 10.58 -3.34
CA ASP A 38 1.50 10.57 -1.88
C ASP A 38 0.52 9.49 -1.38
N SER A 39 0.56 8.34 -2.03
CA SER A 39 -0.24 7.16 -1.66
C SER A 39 0.62 6.01 -1.16
N ALA A 40 1.81 6.32 -0.68
CA ALA A 40 2.73 5.37 -0.08
C ALA A 40 3.52 6.01 1.06
N HIS A 41 4.02 5.17 1.94
CA HIS A 41 4.85 5.59 3.06
C HIS A 41 5.98 4.59 3.28
N ILE A 42 7.17 5.11 3.52
CA ILE A 42 8.34 4.30 3.91
C ILE A 42 8.61 4.55 5.39
N PHE A 43 8.70 3.48 6.14
CA PHE A 43 9.03 3.53 7.56
C PHE A 43 10.54 3.45 7.72
N TYR A 44 11.07 4.25 8.63
CA TYR A 44 12.50 4.28 8.94
C TYR A 44 12.73 4.00 10.41
N GLU A 45 13.82 3.33 10.71
CA GLU A 45 14.31 3.12 12.07
C GLU A 45 15.83 3.36 12.05
N ASN A 46 16.28 4.34 12.85
CA ASN A 46 17.70 4.74 12.86
C ASN A 46 18.26 5.06 11.47
N GLY A 47 17.47 5.73 10.64
CA GLY A 47 17.87 6.12 9.29
C GLY A 47 17.80 5.02 8.24
N LYS A 48 17.40 3.80 8.61
CA LYS A 48 17.29 2.67 7.69
C LYS A 48 15.83 2.40 7.33
N PRO A 49 15.52 2.10 6.07
CA PRO A 49 14.15 1.72 5.71
C PRO A 49 13.80 0.36 6.30
N THR A 50 12.66 0.30 6.98
CA THR A 50 12.19 -0.91 7.67
C THR A 50 10.85 -1.41 7.19
N GLY A 51 10.10 -0.60 6.47
CA GLY A 51 8.79 -0.99 5.98
C GLY A 51 8.29 -0.08 4.89
N PHE A 52 7.37 -0.58 4.11
CA PHE A 52 6.69 0.13 3.04
C PHE A 52 5.20 -0.20 3.08
N SER A 53 4.38 0.81 2.91
CA SER A 53 2.95 0.61 2.72
C SER A 53 2.45 1.52 1.61
N SER A 54 1.46 1.04 0.87
CA SER A 54 0.76 1.85 -0.11
C SER A 54 -0.74 1.60 -0.02
N TRP A 55 -1.49 2.57 -0.51
CA TRP A 55 -2.95 2.54 -0.45
C TRP A 55 -3.55 3.22 -1.66
N ALA A 56 -4.83 2.97 -1.87
CA ALA A 56 -5.61 3.65 -2.89
C ALA A 56 -7.08 3.71 -2.49
N TRP A 57 -7.80 4.58 -3.14
CA TRP A 57 -9.24 4.67 -3.04
C TRP A 57 -9.86 4.03 -4.27
N PHE A 58 -10.75 3.08 -4.07
CA PHE A 58 -11.40 2.35 -5.14
C PHE A 58 -12.90 2.64 -5.18
N THR A 59 -13.46 2.61 -6.37
CA THR A 59 -14.89 2.39 -6.55
C THR A 59 -15.22 0.95 -6.20
N GLN A 60 -16.50 0.64 -5.99
CA GLN A 60 -16.92 -0.74 -5.74
C GLN A 60 -16.54 -1.67 -6.89
N LYS A 61 -16.68 -1.20 -8.13
CA LYS A 61 -16.31 -1.96 -9.32
C LYS A 61 -14.80 -2.24 -9.39
N GLU A 62 -13.99 -1.23 -9.09
CA GLU A 62 -12.53 -1.38 -9.05
C GLU A 62 -12.11 -2.38 -7.95
N ALA A 63 -12.70 -2.27 -6.77
CA ALA A 63 -12.44 -3.19 -5.68
C ALA A 63 -12.75 -4.63 -6.06
N GLN A 64 -13.89 -4.86 -6.71
CA GLN A 64 -14.27 -6.19 -7.17
C GLN A 64 -13.28 -6.71 -8.24
N GLY A 65 -12.91 -5.87 -9.21
CA GLY A 65 -11.92 -6.25 -10.22
C GLY A 65 -10.55 -6.57 -9.64
N PHE A 66 -10.14 -5.85 -8.60
CA PHE A 66 -8.89 -6.10 -7.89
C PHE A 66 -8.92 -7.44 -7.14
N LEU A 67 -10.03 -7.74 -6.46
CA LEU A 67 -10.23 -9.01 -5.78
C LEU A 67 -10.24 -10.19 -6.75
N ASP A 68 -10.88 -10.02 -7.88
CA ASP A 68 -11.00 -11.08 -8.90
C ASP A 68 -9.72 -11.27 -9.72
N GLY A 69 -8.74 -10.39 -9.57
CA GLY A 69 -7.50 -10.43 -10.34
C GLY A 69 -7.64 -9.95 -11.78
N HIS A 70 -8.73 -9.25 -12.12
CA HIS A 70 -9.00 -8.77 -13.48
C HIS A 70 -8.60 -7.30 -13.68
N TRP A 71 -8.22 -6.62 -12.62
CA TRP A 71 -7.91 -5.20 -12.67
C TRP A 71 -6.86 -4.85 -11.62
N VAL A 72 -5.96 -3.95 -11.96
CA VAL A 72 -5.01 -3.34 -11.03
C VAL A 72 -5.09 -1.81 -11.17
N PRO A 73 -4.77 -1.07 -10.11
CA PRO A 73 -4.80 0.39 -10.19
C PRO A 73 -3.75 0.91 -11.15
N ASP A 74 -4.13 1.89 -11.96
CA ASP A 74 -3.21 2.68 -12.77
C ASP A 74 -2.78 3.95 -12.02
N GLU A 75 -1.97 4.77 -12.66
CA GLU A 75 -1.49 6.01 -12.07
C GLU A 75 -2.64 6.95 -11.67
N GLU A 76 -3.68 7.05 -12.49
CA GLU A 76 -4.82 7.93 -12.24
C GLU A 76 -5.61 7.55 -10.98
N VAL A 77 -5.68 6.27 -10.65
CA VAL A 77 -6.33 5.80 -9.42
C VAL A 77 -5.63 6.37 -8.19
N TYR A 78 -4.31 6.31 -8.16
CA TYR A 78 -3.54 6.89 -7.05
C TYR A 78 -3.62 8.42 -7.01
N LYS A 79 -3.59 9.05 -8.17
CA LYS A 79 -3.64 10.51 -8.32
C LYS A 79 -4.98 11.09 -7.87
N ARG A 80 -6.07 10.41 -8.18
CA ARG A 80 -7.42 10.89 -7.89
C ARG A 80 -7.72 10.97 -6.38
N ARG A 81 -7.20 10.05 -5.57
CA ARG A 81 -7.30 10.01 -4.09
C ARG A 81 -8.73 10.07 -3.57
N THR A 82 -9.68 9.57 -4.33
CA THR A 82 -11.11 9.53 -4.01
C THR A 82 -11.72 8.20 -4.44
N GLY A 83 -12.70 7.73 -3.70
CA GLY A 83 -13.43 6.51 -4.00
C GLY A 83 -14.28 6.09 -2.83
N GLU A 84 -15.08 5.07 -3.03
CA GLU A 84 -16.02 4.56 -2.03
C GLU A 84 -15.32 3.74 -0.95
N GLN A 85 -14.20 3.10 -1.29
CA GLN A 85 -13.50 2.17 -0.41
C GLN A 85 -12.02 2.52 -0.33
N PHE A 86 -11.48 2.50 0.87
CA PHE A 86 -10.05 2.66 1.12
C PHE A 86 -9.38 1.28 1.17
N TRP A 87 -8.33 1.10 0.35
CA TRP A 87 -7.63 -0.17 0.22
C TRP A 87 -6.15 -0.02 0.54
N GLY A 88 -5.66 -0.88 1.44
CA GLY A 88 -4.23 -1.17 1.56
C GLY A 88 -3.80 -2.02 0.37
N ILE A 89 -2.82 -1.56 -0.37
CA ILE A 89 -2.36 -2.21 -1.60
C ILE A 89 -1.13 -3.06 -1.33
N GLU A 90 -0.06 -2.43 -0.84
CA GLU A 90 1.17 -3.13 -0.50
C GLU A 90 1.55 -2.90 0.94
N PHE A 91 2.15 -3.92 1.50
CA PHE A 91 2.59 -3.89 2.87
C PHE A 91 3.82 -4.78 3.03
N ILE A 92 4.97 -4.16 3.24
CA ILE A 92 6.26 -4.84 3.35
C ILE A 92 6.89 -4.44 4.67
N ALA A 93 7.15 -5.42 5.52
CA ALA A 93 7.84 -5.21 6.80
C ALA A 93 8.73 -6.42 7.09
N PRO A 94 9.86 -6.54 6.37
CA PRO A 94 10.69 -7.74 6.46
C PRO A 94 11.37 -7.93 7.82
N TYR A 95 11.48 -6.86 8.60
CA TYR A 95 12.20 -6.88 9.88
C TYR A 95 11.29 -6.68 11.10
N SER A 96 10.02 -6.38 10.91
CA SER A 96 9.10 -6.04 12.00
C SER A 96 7.92 -7.00 12.06
N PRO A 97 7.34 -7.25 13.25
CA PRO A 97 6.11 -8.02 13.36
C PRO A 97 4.99 -7.35 12.55
N PRO A 98 4.29 -8.11 11.70
CA PRO A 98 3.23 -7.56 10.83
C PRO A 98 2.16 -6.76 11.57
N LYS A 99 1.83 -7.17 12.80
CA LYS A 99 0.81 -6.48 13.61
C LYS A 99 1.20 -5.04 13.96
N ARG A 100 2.45 -4.79 14.28
CA ARG A 100 2.94 -3.44 14.66
C ARG A 100 2.87 -2.49 13.49
N THR A 101 3.35 -2.94 12.33
CA THR A 101 3.37 -2.13 11.11
C THR A 101 1.95 -1.90 10.58
N LEU A 102 1.09 -2.91 10.66
CA LEU A 102 -0.31 -2.79 10.27
C LEU A 102 -1.05 -1.78 11.14
N LYS A 103 -0.82 -1.82 12.46
CA LYS A 103 -1.40 -0.85 13.39
C LYS A 103 -0.96 0.56 13.06
N TYR A 104 0.33 0.76 12.81
CA TYR A 104 0.87 2.06 12.41
C TYR A 104 0.25 2.56 11.10
N MET A 105 0.18 1.69 10.10
CA MET A 105 -0.44 2.02 8.80
C MET A 105 -1.89 2.48 8.98
N MET A 106 -2.65 1.79 9.81
CA MET A 106 -4.06 2.12 10.02
C MET A 106 -4.28 3.45 10.73
N PHE A 107 -3.43 3.79 11.70
CA PHE A 107 -3.64 4.94 12.56
C PHE A 107 -2.86 6.19 12.14
N GLU A 108 -1.59 6.02 11.71
CA GLU A 108 -0.71 7.14 11.41
C GLU A 108 -0.73 7.54 9.93
N VAL A 109 -0.59 6.56 9.05
CA VAL A 109 -0.47 6.82 7.62
C VAL A 109 -1.78 7.35 7.04
N ARG A 110 -2.88 6.83 7.51
CA ARG A 110 -4.20 7.29 7.10
C ARG A 110 -4.39 8.78 7.38
N TRP A 111 -4.01 9.25 8.56
CA TRP A 111 -4.14 10.65 8.94
C TRP A 111 -3.29 11.58 8.10
N ARG A 112 -2.07 11.17 7.81
CA ARG A 112 -1.10 12.00 7.09
C ARG A 112 -1.25 11.93 5.57
N GLY A 113 -1.72 10.80 5.06
CA GLY A 113 -1.73 10.53 3.62
C GLY A 113 -2.96 11.05 2.89
N THR A 114 -4.13 11.07 3.52
CA THR A 114 -5.38 11.31 2.80
C THR A 114 -5.98 12.69 3.02
N GLY A 115 -5.65 13.38 4.13
CA GLY A 115 -6.24 14.67 4.45
C GLY A 115 -7.76 14.65 4.64
N VAL A 116 -8.36 13.47 4.66
CA VAL A 116 -9.80 13.29 4.78
C VAL A 116 -10.14 12.80 6.19
N GLU A 117 -10.99 13.52 6.88
CA GLU A 117 -11.62 13.03 8.11
C GLU A 117 -12.53 11.86 7.77
N THR A 118 -12.01 10.66 7.87
CA THR A 118 -12.79 9.47 7.55
C THR A 118 -13.18 8.74 8.82
N ARG A 119 -14.02 9.37 9.61
CA ARG A 119 -14.67 8.67 10.72
C ARG A 119 -15.53 7.54 10.15
N LYS A 120 -15.32 6.34 10.65
CA LYS A 120 -16.07 5.11 10.27
C LYS A 120 -15.78 4.54 8.89
N GLN A 121 -14.56 4.69 8.36
CA GLN A 121 -14.18 3.95 7.16
C GLN A 121 -13.55 2.60 7.50
N GLN A 122 -13.68 1.68 6.56
CA GLN A 122 -13.06 0.38 6.63
C GLN A 122 -11.81 0.37 5.77
N VAL A 123 -10.76 -0.28 6.25
CA VAL A 123 -9.59 -0.62 5.44
C VAL A 123 -9.74 -2.06 4.97
N HIS A 124 -9.59 -2.26 3.68
CA HIS A 124 -9.60 -3.56 3.05
C HIS A 124 -8.18 -3.93 2.60
N TRP A 125 -7.81 -5.19 2.75
CA TRP A 125 -6.53 -5.69 2.23
C TRP A 125 -6.59 -7.20 2.05
N ARG A 126 -5.65 -7.73 1.26
CA ARG A 126 -5.45 -9.17 1.14
C ARG A 126 -3.97 -9.49 1.24
N ARG A 127 -3.65 -10.69 1.66
CA ARG A 127 -2.26 -11.18 1.72
C ARG A 127 -1.93 -11.90 0.42
N LEU A 128 -0.71 -11.69 -0.10
CA LEU A 128 -0.25 -12.39 -1.30
C LEU A 128 -0.25 -13.91 -1.13
N LYS A 129 0.08 -14.41 0.06
CA LYS A 129 0.08 -15.85 0.36
C LYS A 129 -1.30 -16.45 0.52
N ARG A 130 -2.31 -15.64 0.72
CA ARG A 130 -3.71 -16.04 0.90
C ARG A 130 -4.63 -15.05 0.19
N PRO A 131 -4.56 -15.01 -1.16
CA PRO A 131 -5.30 -13.99 -1.92
C PRO A 131 -6.81 -14.17 -1.87
N ASP A 132 -7.29 -15.36 -1.50
CA ASP A 132 -8.69 -15.69 -1.30
C ASP A 132 -9.27 -15.09 -0.01
N GLN A 133 -8.42 -14.64 0.92
CA GLN A 133 -8.85 -14.07 2.18
C GLN A 133 -8.81 -12.54 2.13
N LEU A 134 -9.99 -11.93 2.07
CA LEU A 134 -10.16 -10.51 2.24
C LEU A 134 -10.15 -10.19 3.74
N HIS A 135 -9.33 -9.24 4.13
CA HIS A 135 -9.33 -8.67 5.47
C HIS A 135 -9.98 -7.30 5.45
N THR A 136 -10.79 -7.03 6.44
CA THR A 136 -11.46 -5.74 6.60
C THR A 136 -11.39 -5.34 8.06
N LYS A 137 -11.12 -4.07 8.32
CA LYS A 137 -11.10 -3.52 9.67
C LYS A 137 -11.65 -2.11 9.68
N ASP A 138 -12.47 -1.83 10.67
CA ASP A 138 -12.93 -0.47 10.96
C ASP A 138 -11.78 0.35 11.55
N ILE A 139 -11.67 1.56 11.09
CA ILE A 139 -10.63 2.48 11.51
C ILE A 139 -11.18 3.83 11.96
#